data_5416d167f492756351689a3f03857fbe
#
_entry.id   5416d167f492756351689a3f03857fbe
#
_cell.length_a   1.000
_cell.length_b   1.000
_cell.length_c   1.000
_cell.angle_alpha   90.00
_cell.angle_beta   90.00
_cell.angle_gamma   90.00
#
_symmetry.space_group_name_H-M   'P 1'
#
loop_
_entity.id
_entity.type
_entity.pdbx_description
1 polymer ?
#
loop_
_entity_poly.entity_id
_entity_poly.type
_entity_poly.pdbx_seq_one_letter_code
_entity_poly.pdbx_strand_id
1 'polypeptide(L)'
;MKKNIVFLLILIPIIWISCDGMGHQTIDFRKVENLMPQHPDSALMLLEQIENKENLSRKDKAHYYLLLTEAQDKTFVKHETDSLITIATDYYEETDDLERKAKAWFYKGRINQDLNQPLKAQEYYLKALREEEQIKDYALLGRINNNIGMLYTYQTVYDKALPFQKKAVEDFRMLKDSMGQVFALRDLGRTFLMLGYQDSAIICNQKAIALMGKNILPSVYTELAGLYIEEQRLEEAYGLLQTSLQNIVKPQAKYPVYLVLGELYKKNCQIDSARFYLQACADSAPLPKTRAGGLFQLKEIAFAQKQWELAASLSHRYESIRDSIEKEMQAESIRNVQAFYSYNDIERDLWEARLYASQQKFFYTLSIIGCHVLLVGSIFTFIR
;
A
#
# COMPACT_ATOMS: atom_id res chain seq x y z
N MET A 1 7.45 -44.34 -60.27
CA MET A 1 7.11 -44.09 -58.83
C MET A 1 7.93 -42.99 -58.14
N LYS A 2 8.91 -42.33 -58.76
CA LYS A 2 9.74 -41.27 -58.11
C LYS A 2 9.29 -39.85 -58.36
N LYS A 3 8.28 -39.57 -59.19
CA LYS A 3 7.80 -38.20 -59.47
C LYS A 3 6.67 -37.72 -58.52
N ASN A 4 5.95 -38.61 -57.82
CA ASN A 4 4.85 -38.23 -56.97
C ASN A 4 5.27 -37.90 -55.53
N ILE A 5 6.47 -38.28 -55.09
CA ILE A 5 7.00 -38.01 -53.76
C ILE A 5 7.53 -36.57 -53.64
N VAL A 6 8.05 -36.00 -54.72
CA VAL A 6 8.54 -34.62 -54.75
C VAL A 6 7.38 -33.60 -54.68
N PHE A 7 6.23 -33.95 -55.23
CA PHE A 7 5.03 -33.06 -55.17
C PHE A 7 4.37 -33.02 -53.77
N LEU A 8 4.52 -34.10 -53.00
CA LEU A 8 3.98 -34.17 -51.63
C LEU A 8 4.84 -33.38 -50.60
N LEU A 9 6.14 -33.24 -50.87
CA LEU A 9 7.09 -32.50 -50.00
C LEU A 9 7.03 -30.98 -50.18
N ILE A 10 6.45 -30.49 -51.31
CA ILE A 10 6.29 -29.05 -51.56
C ILE A 10 4.97 -28.51 -50.97
N LEU A 11 4.00 -29.36 -50.67
CA LEU A 11 2.71 -28.94 -50.09
C LEU A 11 2.72 -28.80 -48.56
N ILE A 12 3.72 -29.35 -47.87
CA ILE A 12 3.81 -29.30 -46.39
C ILE A 12 4.19 -27.90 -45.86
N PRO A 13 5.01 -27.06 -46.51
CA PRO A 13 5.32 -25.71 -46.00
C PRO A 13 4.19 -24.70 -46.23
N ILE A 14 3.18 -24.98 -47.08
CA ILE A 14 2.10 -24.00 -47.35
C ILE A 14 0.99 -24.00 -46.27
N ILE A 15 0.88 -25.08 -45.48
CA ILE A 15 -0.12 -25.18 -44.41
C ILE A 15 0.30 -24.45 -43.12
N TRP A 16 1.58 -24.06 -42.99
CA TRP A 16 2.13 -23.37 -41.81
C TRP A 16 2.06 -21.82 -41.89
N ILE A 17 1.54 -21.24 -42.97
CA ILE A 17 1.47 -19.76 -43.18
C ILE A 17 0.07 -19.21 -42.94
N SER A 18 -0.91 -20.03 -42.54
CA SER A 18 -2.31 -19.60 -42.44
C SER A 18 -2.88 -19.64 -40.98
N CYS A 19 -2.08 -19.34 -39.96
CA CYS A 19 -2.59 -19.16 -38.61
C CYS A 19 -2.00 -17.96 -37.87
N ASP A 20 -1.62 -16.89 -38.61
CA ASP A 20 -1.31 -15.59 -38.00
C ASP A 20 -2.30 -14.51 -38.48
N GLY A 21 -3.57 -14.71 -38.20
CA GLY A 21 -4.65 -13.85 -38.66
C GLY A 21 -5.56 -13.30 -37.58
N MET A 22 -5.20 -13.38 -36.30
CA MET A 22 -5.76 -12.46 -35.31
C MET A 22 -4.71 -11.37 -35.06
N GLY A 23 -4.81 -10.28 -35.84
CA GLY A 23 -3.99 -9.10 -35.63
C GLY A 23 -4.23 -8.57 -34.22
N HIS A 24 -3.37 -8.92 -33.28
CA HIS A 24 -3.37 -8.29 -31.98
C HIS A 24 -3.12 -6.80 -32.18
N GLN A 25 -4.04 -5.99 -31.67
CA GLN A 25 -3.88 -4.55 -31.68
C GLN A 25 -2.72 -4.19 -30.73
N THR A 26 -1.66 -3.59 -31.26
CA THR A 26 -0.57 -3.03 -30.44
C THR A 26 -0.94 -1.61 -30.03
N ILE A 27 -0.91 -1.31 -28.75
CA ILE A 27 -1.21 0.02 -28.23
C ILE A 27 0.09 0.68 -27.77
N ASP A 28 0.28 1.94 -28.13
CA ASP A 28 1.38 2.76 -27.62
C ASP A 28 0.97 3.42 -26.29
N PHE A 29 1.36 2.82 -25.19
CA PHE A 29 1.07 3.30 -23.85
C PHE A 29 1.93 4.49 -23.39
N ARG A 30 2.92 4.95 -24.18
CA ARG A 30 3.85 6.03 -23.77
C ARG A 30 3.12 7.31 -23.39
N LYS A 31 2.04 7.64 -24.08
CA LYS A 31 1.25 8.84 -23.74
C LYS A 31 0.60 8.71 -22.36
N VAL A 32 0.10 7.54 -22.01
CA VAL A 32 -0.50 7.24 -20.70
C VAL A 32 0.58 7.30 -19.61
N GLU A 33 1.73 6.64 -19.83
CA GLU A 33 2.85 6.63 -18.88
C GLU A 33 3.38 8.06 -18.61
N ASN A 34 3.46 8.91 -19.63
CA ASN A 34 3.90 10.31 -19.48
C ASN A 34 2.90 11.18 -18.70
N LEU A 35 1.59 10.91 -18.81
CA LEU A 35 0.56 11.63 -18.06
C LEU A 35 0.44 11.17 -16.61
N MET A 36 0.77 9.90 -16.34
CA MET A 36 0.54 9.24 -15.06
C MET A 36 1.07 9.99 -13.82
N PRO A 37 2.25 10.64 -13.84
CA PRO A 37 2.77 11.33 -12.66
C PRO A 37 2.02 12.62 -12.28
N GLN A 38 1.58 13.42 -13.27
CA GLN A 38 1.02 14.75 -13.06
C GLN A 38 -0.48 14.85 -13.36
N HIS A 39 -0.98 14.01 -14.26
CA HIS A 39 -2.36 14.05 -14.76
C HIS A 39 -2.98 12.64 -14.78
N PRO A 40 -3.06 11.93 -13.62
CA PRO A 40 -3.58 10.57 -13.57
C PRO A 40 -5.03 10.46 -14.05
N ASP A 41 -5.86 11.50 -13.85
CA ASP A 41 -7.24 11.54 -14.36
C ASP A 41 -7.27 11.46 -15.90
N SER A 42 -6.38 12.20 -16.57
CA SER A 42 -6.27 12.17 -18.03
C SER A 42 -5.72 10.82 -18.52
N ALA A 43 -4.79 10.21 -17.77
CA ALA A 43 -4.28 8.88 -18.06
C ALA A 43 -5.43 7.83 -17.94
N LEU A 44 -6.25 7.92 -16.90
CA LEU A 44 -7.41 7.05 -16.70
C LEU A 44 -8.40 7.17 -17.86
N MET A 45 -8.78 8.39 -18.24
CA MET A 45 -9.68 8.63 -19.38
C MET A 45 -9.16 8.02 -20.68
N LEU A 46 -7.86 8.13 -20.98
CA LEU A 46 -7.26 7.51 -22.16
C LEU A 46 -7.32 5.99 -22.13
N LEU A 47 -7.08 5.40 -20.95
CA LEU A 47 -7.17 3.94 -20.78
C LEU A 47 -8.61 3.44 -20.93
N GLU A 48 -9.59 4.17 -20.43
CA GLU A 48 -11.02 3.80 -20.54
C GLU A 48 -11.52 3.84 -21.99
N GLN A 49 -10.97 4.72 -22.83
CA GLN A 49 -11.30 4.83 -24.25
C GLN A 49 -10.77 3.68 -25.12
N ILE A 50 -9.89 2.82 -24.59
CA ILE A 50 -9.38 1.68 -25.33
C ILE A 50 -10.49 0.66 -25.54
N GLU A 51 -10.88 0.46 -26.80
CA GLU A 51 -11.85 -0.55 -27.21
C GLU A 51 -11.20 -1.93 -27.41
N ASN A 52 -12.02 -2.98 -27.47
CA ASN A 52 -11.59 -4.36 -27.77
C ASN A 52 -10.41 -4.89 -26.92
N LYS A 53 -10.44 -4.60 -25.62
CA LYS A 53 -9.42 -4.98 -24.64
C LYS A 53 -9.11 -6.49 -24.64
N GLU A 54 -10.09 -7.30 -25.05
CA GLU A 54 -9.93 -8.76 -25.13
C GLU A 54 -9.00 -9.21 -26.27
N ASN A 55 -8.84 -8.37 -27.31
CA ASN A 55 -7.98 -8.64 -28.47
C ASN A 55 -6.54 -8.17 -28.26
N LEU A 56 -6.21 -7.63 -27.09
CA LEU A 56 -4.82 -7.27 -26.77
C LEU A 56 -3.93 -8.50 -26.66
N SER A 57 -2.67 -8.36 -27.05
CA SER A 57 -1.65 -9.37 -26.76
C SER A 57 -1.52 -9.62 -25.26
N ARG A 58 -1.05 -10.78 -24.84
CA ARG A 58 -0.84 -11.09 -23.41
C ARG A 58 0.01 -10.00 -22.72
N LYS A 59 1.03 -9.49 -23.42
CA LYS A 59 1.92 -8.41 -22.99
C LYS A 59 1.14 -7.09 -22.81
N ASP A 60 0.42 -6.68 -23.86
CA ASP A 60 -0.28 -5.41 -23.86
C ASP A 60 -1.46 -5.42 -22.87
N LYS A 61 -2.13 -6.56 -22.71
CA LYS A 61 -3.19 -6.77 -21.71
C LYS A 61 -2.65 -6.62 -20.29
N ALA A 62 -1.51 -7.21 -19.98
CA ALA A 62 -0.85 -7.07 -18.70
C ALA A 62 -0.42 -5.61 -18.44
N HIS A 63 0.16 -4.94 -19.44
CA HIS A 63 0.57 -3.55 -19.34
C HIS A 63 -0.64 -2.61 -19.17
N TYR A 64 -1.71 -2.85 -19.94
CA TYR A 64 -2.97 -2.11 -19.82
C TYR A 64 -3.54 -2.17 -18.39
N TYR A 65 -3.68 -3.37 -17.81
CA TYR A 65 -4.24 -3.52 -16.48
C TYR A 65 -3.33 -2.99 -15.37
N LEU A 66 -2.01 -3.03 -15.55
CA LEU A 66 -1.07 -2.38 -14.64
C LEU A 66 -1.28 -0.86 -14.63
N LEU A 67 -1.33 -0.22 -15.80
CA LEU A 67 -1.52 1.22 -15.92
C LEU A 67 -2.92 1.65 -15.48
N LEU A 68 -3.95 0.87 -15.79
CA LEU A 68 -5.31 1.12 -15.35
C LEU A 68 -5.40 1.12 -13.81
N THR A 69 -4.82 0.11 -13.18
CA THR A 69 -4.78 0.04 -11.71
C THR A 69 -3.99 1.21 -11.11
N GLU A 70 -2.86 1.58 -11.70
CA GLU A 70 -2.09 2.74 -11.26
C GLU A 70 -2.90 4.03 -11.35
N ALA A 71 -3.59 4.26 -12.47
CA ALA A 71 -4.43 5.43 -12.66
C ALA A 71 -5.60 5.47 -11.66
N GLN A 72 -6.27 4.34 -11.45
CA GLN A 72 -7.36 4.20 -10.48
C GLN A 72 -6.90 4.48 -9.05
N ASP A 73 -5.76 3.92 -8.61
CA ASP A 73 -5.20 4.18 -7.28
C ASP A 73 -4.88 5.68 -7.09
N LYS A 74 -4.26 6.32 -8.08
CA LYS A 74 -3.90 7.75 -8.03
C LYS A 74 -5.11 8.70 -8.09
N THR A 75 -6.22 8.27 -8.67
CA THR A 75 -7.48 9.02 -8.73
C THR A 75 -8.47 8.64 -7.62
N PHE A 76 -8.02 7.83 -6.65
CA PHE A 76 -8.81 7.40 -5.49
C PHE A 76 -10.07 6.61 -5.86
N VAL A 77 -10.07 5.91 -6.98
CA VAL A 77 -11.11 4.94 -7.33
C VAL A 77 -10.96 3.72 -6.43
N LYS A 78 -12.02 3.39 -5.69
CA LYS A 78 -12.01 2.24 -4.79
C LYS A 78 -12.08 0.93 -5.58
N HIS A 79 -11.20 0.00 -5.27
CA HIS A 79 -11.18 -1.33 -5.88
C HIS A 79 -12.10 -2.30 -5.13
N GLU A 80 -12.82 -3.14 -5.88
CA GLU A 80 -13.70 -4.19 -5.33
C GLU A 80 -13.11 -5.59 -5.49
N THR A 81 -12.10 -5.76 -6.35
CA THR A 81 -11.43 -7.04 -6.64
C THR A 81 -10.01 -6.79 -7.13
N ASP A 82 -9.13 -7.78 -6.96
CA ASP A 82 -7.76 -7.77 -7.46
C ASP A 82 -7.56 -8.55 -8.77
N SER A 83 -8.65 -8.98 -9.42
CA SER A 83 -8.61 -9.83 -10.62
C SER A 83 -7.86 -9.19 -11.79
N LEU A 84 -8.02 -7.89 -12.01
CA LEU A 84 -7.38 -7.18 -13.14
C LEU A 84 -5.87 -7.06 -12.95
N ILE A 85 -5.41 -6.67 -11.75
CA ILE A 85 -3.98 -6.58 -11.46
C ILE A 85 -3.31 -7.96 -11.42
N THR A 86 -4.09 -9.02 -11.13
CA THR A 86 -3.59 -10.40 -11.17
C THR A 86 -3.10 -10.77 -12.56
N ILE A 87 -3.77 -10.33 -13.63
CA ILE A 87 -3.30 -10.54 -15.02
C ILE A 87 -1.90 -9.93 -15.24
N ALA A 88 -1.67 -8.74 -14.66
CA ALA A 88 -0.36 -8.09 -14.75
C ALA A 88 0.69 -8.84 -13.89
N THR A 89 0.37 -9.20 -12.65
CA THR A 89 1.32 -9.95 -11.81
C THR A 89 1.71 -11.29 -12.42
N ASP A 90 0.76 -12.05 -12.97
CA ASP A 90 1.03 -13.35 -13.57
C ASP A 90 1.92 -13.24 -14.83
N TYR A 91 1.73 -12.19 -15.63
CA TYR A 91 2.56 -11.95 -16.79
C TYR A 91 3.97 -11.52 -16.39
N TYR A 92 4.10 -10.48 -15.53
CA TYR A 92 5.42 -9.93 -15.19
C TYR A 92 6.25 -10.87 -14.31
N GLU A 93 5.64 -11.80 -13.57
CA GLU A 93 6.38 -12.82 -12.80
C GLU A 93 7.23 -13.72 -13.73
N GLU A 94 6.79 -13.94 -14.99
CA GLU A 94 7.48 -14.73 -15.99
C GLU A 94 8.52 -13.93 -16.80
N THR A 95 8.73 -12.63 -16.51
CA THR A 95 9.61 -11.73 -17.28
C THR A 95 10.77 -11.21 -16.46
N ASP A 96 11.79 -10.67 -17.14
CA ASP A 96 12.93 -9.97 -16.52
C ASP A 96 12.67 -8.47 -16.35
N ASP A 97 11.44 -7.99 -16.58
CA ASP A 97 11.06 -6.60 -16.35
C ASP A 97 10.79 -6.38 -14.86
N LEU A 98 11.87 -6.22 -14.09
CA LEU A 98 11.81 -6.13 -12.62
C LEU A 98 11.04 -4.91 -12.13
N GLU A 99 11.11 -3.78 -12.84
CA GLU A 99 10.40 -2.56 -12.45
C GLU A 99 8.88 -2.73 -12.58
N ARG A 100 8.39 -3.27 -13.71
CA ARG A 100 6.95 -3.53 -13.88
C ARG A 100 6.48 -4.70 -13.01
N LYS A 101 7.31 -5.71 -12.77
CA LYS A 101 7.04 -6.78 -11.80
C LYS A 101 6.80 -6.21 -10.41
N ALA A 102 7.73 -5.41 -9.89
CA ALA A 102 7.61 -4.77 -8.58
C ALA A 102 6.39 -3.84 -8.51
N LYS A 103 6.15 -3.06 -9.56
CA LYS A 103 4.98 -2.18 -9.66
C LYS A 103 3.67 -2.96 -9.64
N ALA A 104 3.57 -4.09 -10.34
CA ALA A 104 2.38 -4.95 -10.35
C ALA A 104 2.10 -5.53 -8.96
N TRP A 105 3.12 -6.06 -8.28
CA TRP A 105 2.99 -6.55 -6.91
C TRP A 105 2.62 -5.43 -5.93
N PHE A 106 3.20 -4.24 -6.08
CA PHE A 106 2.85 -3.09 -5.27
C PHE A 106 1.36 -2.73 -5.39
N TYR A 107 0.82 -2.61 -6.62
CA TYR A 107 -0.59 -2.28 -6.79
C TYR A 107 -1.52 -3.41 -6.38
N LYS A 108 -1.10 -4.67 -6.51
CA LYS A 108 -1.86 -5.79 -5.92
C LYS A 108 -1.93 -5.68 -4.40
N GLY A 109 -0.84 -5.26 -3.75
CA GLY A 109 -0.82 -4.92 -2.32
C GLY A 109 -1.77 -3.78 -1.98
N ARG A 110 -1.76 -2.69 -2.77
CA ARG A 110 -2.66 -1.53 -2.59
C ARG A 110 -4.14 -1.93 -2.66
N ILE A 111 -4.52 -2.69 -3.68
CA ILE A 111 -5.89 -3.20 -3.82
C ILE A 111 -6.28 -4.07 -2.60
N ASN A 112 -5.40 -4.97 -2.17
CA ASN A 112 -5.70 -5.81 -1.01
C ASN A 112 -5.80 -5.02 0.30
N GLN A 113 -5.13 -3.87 0.41
CA GLN A 113 -5.33 -2.91 1.48
C GLN A 113 -6.73 -2.29 1.44
N ASP A 114 -7.21 -1.87 0.25
CA ASP A 114 -8.56 -1.34 0.05
C ASP A 114 -9.65 -2.40 0.33
N LEU A 115 -9.36 -3.67 0.05
CA LEU A 115 -10.20 -4.82 0.36
C LEU A 115 -10.17 -5.24 1.85
N ASN A 116 -9.46 -4.47 2.70
CA ASN A 116 -9.26 -4.76 4.11
C ASN A 116 -8.62 -6.15 4.38
N GLN A 117 -7.61 -6.49 3.57
CA GLN A 117 -6.81 -7.72 3.67
C GLN A 117 -5.33 -7.37 3.94
N PRO A 118 -4.99 -6.81 5.12
CA PRO A 118 -3.68 -6.23 5.39
C PRO A 118 -2.52 -7.24 5.32
N LEU A 119 -2.75 -8.50 5.66
CA LEU A 119 -1.71 -9.53 5.59
C LEU A 119 -1.35 -9.89 4.15
N LYS A 120 -2.36 -10.03 3.27
CA LYS A 120 -2.10 -10.20 1.82
C LYS A 120 -1.42 -8.98 1.22
N ALA A 121 -1.87 -7.78 1.62
CA ALA A 121 -1.22 -6.55 1.18
C ALA A 121 0.26 -6.52 1.55
N GLN A 122 0.58 -6.87 2.81
CA GLN A 122 1.97 -6.94 3.29
C GLN A 122 2.81 -7.94 2.51
N GLU A 123 2.27 -9.13 2.25
CA GLU A 123 2.94 -10.14 1.44
C GLU A 123 3.26 -9.64 0.04
N TYR A 124 2.27 -9.04 -0.65
CA TYR A 124 2.48 -8.51 -1.99
C TYR A 124 3.48 -7.37 -2.02
N TYR A 125 3.51 -6.50 -1.00
CA TYR A 125 4.56 -5.49 -0.86
C TYR A 125 5.94 -6.12 -0.65
N LEU A 126 6.05 -7.19 0.14
CA LEU A 126 7.32 -7.91 0.31
C LEU A 126 7.74 -8.62 -1.00
N LYS A 127 6.80 -9.13 -1.80
CA LYS A 127 7.10 -9.64 -3.15
C LYS A 127 7.61 -8.54 -4.08
N ALA A 128 7.08 -7.32 -3.96
CA ALA A 128 7.56 -6.17 -4.72
C ALA A 128 9.02 -5.78 -4.39
N LEU A 129 9.51 -6.08 -3.19
CA LEU A 129 10.91 -5.80 -2.77
C LEU A 129 11.91 -6.93 -3.06
N ARG A 130 11.50 -8.07 -3.66
CA ARG A 130 12.42 -9.21 -3.86
C ARG A 130 13.71 -8.85 -4.59
N GLU A 131 13.61 -7.94 -5.55
CA GLU A 131 14.73 -7.51 -6.39
C GLU A 131 15.07 -6.03 -6.14
N GLU A 132 14.91 -5.55 -4.90
CA GLU A 132 15.04 -4.14 -4.51
C GLU A 132 16.34 -3.49 -5.02
N GLU A 133 17.47 -4.21 -4.94
CA GLU A 133 18.78 -3.69 -5.35
C GLU A 133 18.88 -3.37 -6.84
N GLN A 134 18.03 -3.99 -7.66
CA GLN A 134 18.02 -3.82 -9.13
C GLN A 134 16.95 -2.81 -9.58
N ILE A 135 16.07 -2.36 -8.68
CA ILE A 135 15.01 -1.38 -8.98
C ILE A 135 15.57 0.03 -8.84
N LYS A 136 15.43 0.85 -9.88
CA LYS A 136 15.87 2.25 -9.88
C LYS A 136 14.75 3.25 -9.61
N ASP A 137 13.50 2.80 -9.59
CA ASP A 137 12.33 3.63 -9.27
C ASP A 137 12.25 3.86 -7.74
N TYR A 138 13.00 4.86 -7.25
CA TYR A 138 12.98 5.27 -5.84
C TYR A 138 11.59 5.75 -5.37
N ALA A 139 10.73 6.25 -6.28
CA ALA A 139 9.36 6.60 -5.92
C ALA A 139 8.55 5.36 -5.57
N LEU A 140 8.72 4.29 -6.33
CA LEU A 140 8.08 3.00 -6.07
C LEU A 140 8.63 2.38 -4.78
N LEU A 141 9.96 2.33 -4.61
CA LEU A 141 10.61 1.79 -3.41
C LEU A 141 10.16 2.51 -2.15
N GLY A 142 10.19 3.85 -2.16
CA GLY A 142 9.74 4.67 -1.03
C GLY A 142 8.28 4.38 -0.65
N ARG A 143 7.39 4.24 -1.64
CA ARG A 143 5.98 3.89 -1.39
C ARG A 143 5.82 2.48 -0.83
N ILE A 144 6.54 1.50 -1.37
CA ILE A 144 6.49 0.11 -0.88
C ILE A 144 6.96 0.08 0.58
N ASN A 145 8.15 0.64 0.85
CA ASN A 145 8.73 0.67 2.19
C ASN A 145 7.82 1.38 3.19
N ASN A 146 7.22 2.53 2.81
CA ASN A 146 6.29 3.24 3.69
C ASN A 146 5.04 2.41 4.00
N ASN A 147 4.44 1.75 3.00
CA ASN A 147 3.25 0.92 3.22
C ASN A 147 3.54 -0.30 4.10
N ILE A 148 4.67 -0.99 3.92
CA ILE A 148 5.08 -2.09 4.81
C ILE A 148 5.27 -1.57 6.24
N GLY A 149 5.99 -0.45 6.42
CA GLY A 149 6.19 0.18 7.71
C GLY A 149 4.87 0.54 8.40
N MET A 150 3.92 1.13 7.67
CA MET A 150 2.58 1.43 8.17
C MET A 150 1.83 0.16 8.61
N LEU A 151 1.84 -0.90 7.81
CA LEU A 151 1.18 -2.17 8.17
C LEU A 151 1.75 -2.77 9.45
N TYR A 152 3.07 -2.77 9.62
CA TYR A 152 3.68 -3.19 10.88
C TYR A 152 3.30 -2.29 12.06
N THR A 153 3.20 -0.97 11.85
CA THR A 153 2.75 -0.04 12.89
C THR A 153 1.30 -0.31 13.32
N TYR A 154 0.40 -0.60 12.37
CA TYR A 154 -0.98 -0.99 12.69
C TYR A 154 -1.08 -2.33 13.42
N GLN A 155 -0.16 -3.24 13.13
CA GLN A 155 -0.03 -4.52 13.84
C GLN A 155 0.69 -4.39 15.19
N THR A 156 1.06 -3.18 15.61
CA THR A 156 1.83 -2.88 16.83
C THR A 156 3.23 -3.51 16.88
N VAL A 157 3.79 -3.90 15.73
CA VAL A 157 5.14 -4.49 15.61
C VAL A 157 6.14 -3.40 15.21
N TYR A 158 6.32 -2.43 16.10
CA TYR A 158 7.06 -1.19 15.83
C TYR A 158 8.53 -1.40 15.47
N ASP A 159 9.20 -2.37 16.09
CA ASP A 159 10.60 -2.69 15.78
C ASP A 159 10.78 -3.11 14.32
N LYS A 160 9.81 -3.84 13.76
CA LYS A 160 9.82 -4.19 12.34
C LYS A 160 9.40 -3.04 11.43
N ALA A 161 8.59 -2.09 11.91
CA ALA A 161 8.17 -0.92 11.15
C ALA A 161 9.34 0.04 10.88
N LEU A 162 10.20 0.27 11.89
CA LEU A 162 11.28 1.26 11.84
C LEU A 162 12.23 1.13 10.64
N PRO A 163 12.80 -0.04 10.30
CA PRO A 163 13.75 -0.15 9.18
C PRO A 163 13.09 0.23 7.85
N PHE A 164 11.85 -0.18 7.60
CA PHE A 164 11.13 0.14 6.38
C PHE A 164 10.80 1.63 6.30
N GLN A 165 10.33 2.25 7.38
CA GLN A 165 10.01 3.68 7.38
C GLN A 165 11.27 4.55 7.23
N LYS A 166 12.41 4.18 7.84
CA LYS A 166 13.69 4.86 7.62
C LYS A 166 14.12 4.75 6.16
N LYS A 167 13.97 3.56 5.56
CA LYS A 167 14.29 3.34 4.16
C LYS A 167 13.39 4.18 3.25
N ALA A 168 12.09 4.26 3.53
CA ALA A 168 11.16 5.12 2.77
C ALA A 168 11.59 6.59 2.79
N VAL A 169 11.99 7.13 3.94
CA VAL A 169 12.50 8.50 4.04
C VAL A 169 13.74 8.69 3.15
N GLU A 170 14.64 7.71 3.12
CA GLU A 170 15.85 7.74 2.30
C GLU A 170 15.53 7.65 0.80
N ASP A 171 14.66 6.74 0.38
CA ASP A 171 14.26 6.57 -1.02
C ASP A 171 13.63 7.86 -1.57
N PHE A 172 12.71 8.49 -0.83
CA PHE A 172 12.14 9.78 -1.22
C PHE A 172 13.17 10.91 -1.20
N ARG A 173 14.18 10.83 -0.32
CA ARG A 173 15.29 11.79 -0.30
C ARG A 173 16.15 11.67 -1.57
N MET A 174 16.45 10.46 -2.00
CA MET A 174 17.21 10.20 -3.24
C MET A 174 16.47 10.73 -4.47
N LEU A 175 15.14 10.62 -4.48
CA LEU A 175 14.28 11.16 -5.53
C LEU A 175 14.12 12.70 -5.47
N LYS A 176 14.50 13.35 -4.34
CA LYS A 176 14.19 14.76 -4.01
C LYS A 176 12.66 15.03 -3.96
N ASP A 177 11.87 14.01 -3.62
CA ASP A 177 10.43 14.15 -3.40
C ASP A 177 10.19 14.63 -1.96
N SER A 178 10.05 15.96 -1.81
CA SER A 178 9.79 16.56 -0.50
C SER A 178 8.49 16.09 0.13
N MET A 179 7.41 15.91 -0.65
CA MET A 179 6.13 15.47 -0.10
C MET A 179 6.14 13.99 0.29
N GLY A 180 6.78 13.13 -0.51
CA GLY A 180 7.03 11.73 -0.12
C GLY A 180 7.81 11.64 1.20
N GLN A 181 8.86 12.46 1.35
CA GLN A 181 9.61 12.55 2.61
C GLN A 181 8.73 13.02 3.78
N VAL A 182 7.85 14.01 3.57
CA VAL A 182 6.93 14.52 4.62
C VAL A 182 6.03 13.39 5.13
N PHE A 183 5.41 12.62 4.24
CA PHE A 183 4.56 11.49 4.65
C PHE A 183 5.36 10.41 5.38
N ALA A 184 6.54 10.04 4.87
CA ALA A 184 7.39 9.03 5.49
C ALA A 184 7.92 9.48 6.86
N LEU A 185 8.34 10.75 7.03
CA LEU A 185 8.77 11.32 8.31
C LEU A 185 7.64 11.37 9.33
N ARG A 186 6.41 11.74 8.92
CA ARG A 186 5.24 11.69 9.81
C ARG A 186 5.02 10.28 10.35
N ASP A 187 4.99 9.29 9.46
CA ASP A 187 4.72 7.91 9.84
C ASP A 187 5.85 7.33 10.71
N LEU A 188 7.10 7.67 10.40
CA LEU A 188 8.27 7.34 11.24
C LEU A 188 8.18 8.01 12.62
N GLY A 189 7.76 9.28 12.68
CA GLY A 189 7.55 10.01 13.94
C GLY A 189 6.50 9.34 14.82
N ARG A 190 5.39 8.89 14.25
CA ARG A 190 4.36 8.11 14.96
C ARG A 190 4.93 6.81 15.53
N THR A 191 5.73 6.08 14.78
CA THR A 191 6.34 4.84 15.24
C THR A 191 7.33 5.10 16.36
N PHE A 192 8.14 6.16 16.29
CA PHE A 192 9.01 6.58 17.40
C PHE A 192 8.20 6.92 18.65
N LEU A 193 7.08 7.63 18.51
CA LEU A 193 6.21 7.95 19.65
C LEU A 193 5.66 6.68 20.31
N MET A 194 5.21 5.70 19.51
CA MET A 194 4.70 4.41 20.04
C MET A 194 5.78 3.60 20.77
N LEU A 195 7.04 3.79 20.42
CA LEU A 195 8.21 3.20 21.11
C LEU A 195 8.67 4.02 22.32
N GLY A 196 8.05 5.17 22.60
CA GLY A 196 8.45 6.06 23.71
C GLY A 196 9.63 6.98 23.39
N TYR A 197 10.07 7.06 22.11
CA TYR A 197 11.17 7.94 21.68
C TYR A 197 10.63 9.32 21.28
N GLN A 198 10.19 10.09 22.27
CA GLN A 198 9.51 11.38 22.08
C GLN A 198 10.38 12.39 21.31
N ASP A 199 11.66 12.53 21.67
CA ASP A 199 12.59 13.46 20.99
C ASP A 199 12.74 13.13 19.49
N SER A 200 12.82 11.83 19.16
CA SER A 200 12.90 11.37 17.76
C SER A 200 11.62 11.68 16.99
N ALA A 201 10.47 11.56 17.63
CA ALA A 201 9.17 11.92 17.04
C ALA A 201 9.09 13.44 16.77
N ILE A 202 9.54 14.28 17.71
CA ILE A 202 9.63 15.74 17.54
C ILE A 202 10.53 16.08 16.35
N ILE A 203 11.73 15.51 16.30
CA ILE A 203 12.69 15.75 15.20
C ILE A 203 12.08 15.36 13.84
N CYS A 204 11.38 14.23 13.75
CA CYS A 204 10.73 13.81 12.51
C CYS A 204 9.66 14.80 12.06
N ASN A 205 8.79 15.26 12.96
CA ASN A 205 7.74 16.22 12.64
C ASN A 205 8.32 17.61 12.27
N GLN A 206 9.35 18.08 12.97
CA GLN A 206 10.05 19.33 12.63
C GLN A 206 10.69 19.28 11.23
N LYS A 207 11.35 18.16 10.90
CA LYS A 207 11.91 17.94 9.55
C LYS A 207 10.80 17.91 8.48
N ALA A 208 9.67 17.25 8.77
CA ALA A 208 8.53 17.21 7.88
C ALA A 208 7.99 18.63 7.62
N ILE A 209 7.82 19.45 8.65
CA ILE A 209 7.39 20.86 8.52
C ILE A 209 8.37 21.66 7.67
N ALA A 210 9.66 21.51 7.89
CA ALA A 210 10.69 22.23 7.11
C ALA A 210 10.67 21.88 5.61
N LEU A 211 10.25 20.68 5.24
CA LEU A 211 10.17 20.21 3.85
C LEU A 211 8.87 20.59 3.13
N MET A 212 7.79 20.89 3.88
CA MET A 212 6.45 21.09 3.29
C MET A 212 6.33 22.33 2.38
N GLY A 213 7.10 23.39 2.62
CA GLY A 213 6.98 24.65 1.89
C GLY A 213 5.54 25.20 1.97
N LYS A 214 4.87 25.35 0.80
CA LYS A 214 3.48 25.84 0.72
C LYS A 214 2.41 24.75 0.91
N ASN A 215 2.78 23.49 0.80
CA ASN A 215 1.85 22.35 0.85
C ASN A 215 1.67 21.86 2.28
N ILE A 216 0.95 22.62 3.10
CA ILE A 216 0.77 22.32 4.52
C ILE A 216 -0.07 21.06 4.72
N LEU A 217 0.47 20.11 5.47
CA LEU A 217 -0.23 18.90 5.93
C LEU A 217 -0.66 19.10 7.40
N PRO A 218 -1.95 19.42 7.68
CA PRO A 218 -2.42 19.76 9.03
C PRO A 218 -2.10 18.71 10.10
N SER A 219 -2.10 17.42 9.75
CA SER A 219 -1.84 16.34 10.71
C SER A 219 -0.46 16.43 11.35
N VAL A 220 0.59 16.83 10.60
CA VAL A 220 1.96 16.94 11.12
C VAL A 220 2.06 18.07 12.17
N TYR A 221 1.41 19.20 11.90
CA TYR A 221 1.33 20.31 12.86
C TYR A 221 0.57 19.92 14.11
N THR A 222 -0.54 19.18 13.97
CA THR A 222 -1.35 18.71 15.11
C THR A 222 -0.57 17.71 15.97
N GLU A 223 0.16 16.80 15.34
CA GLU A 223 0.98 15.81 16.04
C GLU A 223 2.14 16.45 16.80
N LEU A 224 2.85 17.40 16.16
CA LEU A 224 3.91 18.15 16.85
C LEU A 224 3.35 19.00 17.99
N ALA A 225 2.18 19.59 17.83
CA ALA A 225 1.53 20.34 18.89
C ALA A 225 1.21 19.46 20.11
N GLY A 226 0.71 18.23 19.89
CA GLY A 226 0.50 17.26 20.97
C GLY A 226 1.80 16.97 21.74
N LEU A 227 2.90 16.75 21.04
CA LEU A 227 4.21 16.52 21.66
C LEU A 227 4.70 17.75 22.46
N TYR A 228 4.49 18.96 21.94
CA TYR A 228 4.83 20.19 22.66
C TYR A 228 3.97 20.45 23.91
N ILE A 229 2.69 20.01 23.89
CA ILE A 229 1.84 20.07 25.08
C ILE A 229 2.41 19.19 26.20
N GLU A 230 2.90 18.00 25.87
CA GLU A 230 3.56 17.12 26.86
C GLU A 230 4.86 17.74 27.41
N GLU A 231 5.60 18.49 26.59
CA GLU A 231 6.78 19.26 27.00
C GLU A 231 6.45 20.60 27.70
N GLN A 232 5.18 20.91 27.95
CA GLN A 232 4.69 22.18 28.53
C GLN A 232 5.00 23.44 27.64
N ARG A 233 5.28 23.26 26.35
CA ARG A 233 5.52 24.32 25.37
C ARG A 233 4.20 24.79 24.76
N LEU A 234 3.31 25.32 25.61
CA LEU A 234 1.89 25.55 25.27
C LEU A 234 1.70 26.61 24.21
N GLU A 235 2.47 27.71 24.22
CA GLU A 235 2.38 28.79 23.22
C GLU A 235 2.79 28.30 21.82
N GLU A 236 3.87 27.52 21.73
CA GLU A 236 4.30 26.94 20.47
C GLU A 236 3.29 25.92 19.93
N ALA A 237 2.74 25.09 20.80
CA ALA A 237 1.67 24.16 20.47
C ALA A 237 0.43 24.89 19.92
N TYR A 238 0.04 26.00 20.55
CA TYR A 238 -1.09 26.83 20.10
C TYR A 238 -0.86 27.36 18.68
N GLY A 239 0.32 27.91 18.40
CA GLY A 239 0.69 28.42 17.06
C GLY A 239 0.60 27.34 15.98
N LEU A 240 1.07 26.11 16.29
CA LEU A 240 0.97 24.98 15.39
C LEU A 240 -0.48 24.56 15.12
N LEU A 241 -1.34 24.55 16.16
CA LEU A 241 -2.76 24.19 16.03
C LEU A 241 -3.53 25.25 15.23
N GLN A 242 -3.22 26.53 15.38
CA GLN A 242 -3.80 27.58 14.56
C GLN A 242 -3.41 27.41 13.07
N THR A 243 -2.14 27.13 12.79
CA THR A 243 -1.68 26.82 11.43
C THR A 243 -2.40 25.60 10.86
N SER A 244 -2.57 24.56 11.67
CA SER A 244 -3.33 23.37 11.27
C SER A 244 -4.77 23.70 10.88
N LEU A 245 -5.50 24.45 11.73
CA LEU A 245 -6.89 24.82 11.47
C LEU A 245 -7.09 25.64 10.21
N GLN A 246 -6.19 26.61 9.96
CA GLN A 246 -6.25 27.49 8.80
C GLN A 246 -6.07 26.72 7.46
N ASN A 247 -5.46 25.56 7.50
CA ASN A 247 -5.13 24.76 6.31
C ASN A 247 -5.99 23.49 6.16
N ILE A 248 -7.06 23.37 6.93
CA ILE A 248 -8.01 22.25 6.80
C ILE A 248 -8.86 22.42 5.53
N VAL A 249 -8.77 21.43 4.64
CA VAL A 249 -9.58 21.37 3.41
C VAL A 249 -10.93 20.67 3.65
N LYS A 250 -10.90 19.52 4.35
CA LYS A 250 -12.10 18.73 4.63
C LYS A 250 -12.65 19.09 6.02
N PRO A 251 -13.92 19.54 6.16
CA PRO A 251 -14.47 19.99 7.46
C PRO A 251 -14.30 18.98 8.60
N GLN A 252 -14.31 17.68 8.29
CA GLN A 252 -14.14 16.63 9.31
C GLN A 252 -12.73 16.54 9.89
N ALA A 253 -11.72 17.06 9.18
CA ALA A 253 -10.32 17.06 9.63
C ALA A 253 -10.07 18.00 10.83
N LYS A 254 -11.02 18.86 11.19
CA LYS A 254 -10.93 19.73 12.36
C LYS A 254 -10.97 18.99 13.70
N TYR A 255 -11.67 17.85 13.79
CA TYR A 255 -11.89 17.19 15.06
C TYR A 255 -10.62 16.64 15.73
N PRO A 256 -9.63 16.04 15.02
CA PRO A 256 -8.33 15.75 15.62
C PRO A 256 -7.62 16.99 16.19
N VAL A 257 -7.72 18.13 15.50
CA VAL A 257 -7.15 19.40 15.98
C VAL A 257 -7.90 19.90 17.22
N TYR A 258 -9.23 19.81 17.24
CA TYR A 258 -10.06 20.16 18.39
C TYR A 258 -9.74 19.31 19.60
N LEU A 259 -9.46 18.01 19.42
CA LEU A 259 -9.07 17.14 20.52
C LEU A 259 -7.78 17.65 21.18
N VAL A 260 -6.77 18.00 20.39
CA VAL A 260 -5.49 18.52 20.89
C VAL A 260 -5.63 19.94 21.45
N LEU A 261 -6.50 20.81 20.88
CA LEU A 261 -6.84 22.10 21.46
C LEU A 261 -7.51 21.94 22.83
N GLY A 262 -8.42 20.98 22.95
CA GLY A 262 -9.04 20.67 24.23
C GLY A 262 -8.03 20.28 25.29
N GLU A 263 -7.05 19.47 24.93
CA GLU A 263 -5.94 19.09 25.80
C GLU A 263 -5.07 20.30 26.19
N LEU A 264 -4.68 21.13 25.22
CA LEU A 264 -3.92 22.34 25.44
C LEU A 264 -4.63 23.27 26.43
N TYR A 265 -5.92 23.58 26.20
CA TYR A 265 -6.69 24.44 27.10
C TYR A 265 -6.88 23.83 28.48
N LYS A 266 -7.03 22.49 28.59
CA LYS A 266 -7.05 21.79 29.88
C LYS A 266 -5.74 21.98 30.66
N LYS A 267 -4.58 21.77 29.97
CA LYS A 267 -3.25 21.99 30.57
C LYS A 267 -3.02 23.45 30.98
N ASN A 268 -3.57 24.39 30.20
CA ASN A 268 -3.52 25.84 30.49
C ASN A 268 -4.59 26.31 31.48
N CYS A 269 -5.29 25.41 32.16
CA CYS A 269 -6.38 25.70 33.15
C CYS A 269 -7.55 26.50 32.57
N GLN A 270 -7.73 26.59 31.27
CA GLN A 270 -8.83 27.25 30.57
C GLN A 270 -9.98 26.26 30.32
N ILE A 271 -10.63 25.85 31.37
CA ILE A 271 -11.55 24.69 31.38
C ILE A 271 -12.76 24.88 30.46
N ASP A 272 -13.31 26.10 30.35
CA ASP A 272 -14.48 26.34 29.48
C ASP A 272 -14.12 26.20 28.01
N SER A 273 -12.97 26.72 27.61
CA SER A 273 -12.43 26.51 26.25
C SER A 273 -12.14 25.04 25.97
N ALA A 274 -11.53 24.33 26.92
CA ALA A 274 -11.29 22.88 26.79
C ALA A 274 -12.62 22.13 26.59
N ARG A 275 -13.65 22.41 27.40
CA ARG A 275 -14.98 21.79 27.25
C ARG A 275 -15.58 22.03 25.87
N PHE A 276 -15.51 23.25 25.35
CA PHE A 276 -16.08 23.60 24.06
C PHE A 276 -15.52 22.70 22.96
N TYR A 277 -14.20 22.56 22.84
CA TYR A 277 -13.56 21.75 21.82
C TYR A 277 -13.76 20.24 22.03
N LEU A 278 -13.67 19.77 23.29
CA LEU A 278 -13.85 18.37 23.62
C LEU A 278 -15.28 17.90 23.43
N GLN A 279 -16.27 18.74 23.74
CA GLN A 279 -17.68 18.45 23.52
C GLN A 279 -17.97 18.30 22.01
N ALA A 280 -17.44 19.20 21.19
CA ALA A 280 -17.56 19.06 19.74
C ALA A 280 -16.98 17.74 19.23
N CYS A 281 -15.85 17.27 19.79
CA CYS A 281 -15.29 15.96 19.46
C CYS A 281 -16.20 14.82 19.90
N ALA A 282 -16.68 14.86 21.15
CA ALA A 282 -17.50 13.81 21.74
C ALA A 282 -18.84 13.60 21.02
N ASP A 283 -19.43 14.68 20.50
CA ASP A 283 -20.78 14.64 19.90
C ASP A 283 -20.74 14.50 18.37
N SER A 284 -19.73 15.07 17.70
CA SER A 284 -19.79 15.25 16.24
C SER A 284 -18.59 14.69 15.47
N ALA A 285 -17.54 14.19 16.14
CA ALA A 285 -16.41 13.61 15.39
C ALA A 285 -16.84 12.31 14.67
N PRO A 286 -16.51 12.16 13.37
CA PRO A 286 -16.90 10.97 12.62
C PRO A 286 -16.15 9.71 13.10
N LEU A 287 -14.90 9.86 13.54
CA LEU A 287 -14.07 8.75 13.98
C LEU A 287 -14.37 8.36 15.44
N PRO A 288 -14.72 7.09 15.72
CA PRO A 288 -14.98 6.62 17.09
C PRO A 288 -13.83 6.91 18.07
N LYS A 289 -12.57 6.74 17.62
CA LYS A 289 -11.39 7.05 18.45
C LYS A 289 -11.33 8.52 18.88
N THR A 290 -11.70 9.45 18.01
CA THR A 290 -11.71 10.89 18.33
C THR A 290 -12.85 11.22 19.29
N ARG A 291 -14.05 10.60 19.12
CA ARG A 291 -15.16 10.73 20.09
C ARG A 291 -14.77 10.20 21.46
N ALA A 292 -14.16 9.02 21.51
CA ALA A 292 -13.67 8.44 22.76
C ALA A 292 -12.64 9.34 23.45
N GLY A 293 -11.70 9.93 22.70
CA GLY A 293 -10.73 10.89 23.21
C GLY A 293 -11.39 12.12 23.84
N GLY A 294 -12.40 12.71 23.16
CA GLY A 294 -13.17 13.83 23.69
C GLY A 294 -13.91 13.48 24.99
N LEU A 295 -14.61 12.34 25.02
CA LEU A 295 -15.29 11.84 26.20
C LEU A 295 -14.36 11.57 27.37
N PHE A 296 -13.20 10.97 27.10
CA PHE A 296 -12.18 10.69 28.11
C PHE A 296 -11.69 11.98 28.76
N GLN A 297 -11.33 12.98 27.98
CA GLN A 297 -10.85 14.27 28.51
C GLN A 297 -11.94 15.03 29.27
N LEU A 298 -13.20 15.01 28.79
CA LEU A 298 -14.35 15.62 29.50
C LEU A 298 -14.61 14.92 30.83
N LYS A 299 -14.51 13.59 30.87
CA LYS A 299 -14.63 12.81 32.09
C LYS A 299 -13.58 13.24 33.14
N GLU A 300 -12.30 13.36 32.70
CA GLU A 300 -11.22 13.83 33.59
C GLU A 300 -11.49 15.22 34.16
N ILE A 301 -12.01 16.14 33.34
CA ILE A 301 -12.39 17.47 33.79
C ILE A 301 -13.54 17.40 34.83
N ALA A 302 -14.56 16.57 34.56
CA ALA A 302 -15.69 16.41 35.49
C ALA A 302 -15.24 15.79 36.81
N PHE A 303 -14.37 14.81 36.82
CA PHE A 303 -13.76 14.25 38.03
C PHE A 303 -12.97 15.29 38.81
N ALA A 304 -12.11 16.07 38.17
CA ALA A 304 -11.32 17.12 38.83
C ALA A 304 -12.21 18.19 39.48
N GLN A 305 -13.37 18.47 38.87
CA GLN A 305 -14.35 19.43 39.41
C GLN A 305 -15.39 18.81 40.38
N LYS A 306 -15.23 17.53 40.72
CA LYS A 306 -16.13 16.78 41.63
C LYS A 306 -17.59 16.71 41.12
N GLN A 307 -17.79 16.77 39.81
CA GLN A 307 -19.09 16.64 39.14
C GLN A 307 -19.40 15.14 38.89
N TRP A 308 -19.73 14.43 40.00
CA TRP A 308 -19.75 12.94 39.98
C TRP A 308 -20.78 12.35 39.03
N GLU A 309 -21.98 12.93 38.95
CA GLU A 309 -23.06 12.47 38.06
C GLU A 309 -22.65 12.64 36.60
N LEU A 310 -22.07 13.80 36.24
CA LEU A 310 -21.57 14.07 34.91
C LEU A 310 -20.39 13.12 34.54
N ALA A 311 -19.45 12.94 35.48
CA ALA A 311 -18.34 12.05 35.32
C ALA A 311 -18.79 10.61 35.08
N ALA A 312 -19.78 10.11 35.80
CA ALA A 312 -20.37 8.78 35.62
C ALA A 312 -21.05 8.63 34.25
N SER A 313 -21.85 9.64 33.84
CA SER A 313 -22.48 9.65 32.51
C SER A 313 -21.45 9.62 31.36
N LEU A 314 -20.40 10.45 31.45
CA LEU A 314 -19.33 10.51 30.49
C LEU A 314 -18.51 9.18 30.45
N SER A 315 -18.27 8.56 31.60
CA SER A 315 -17.63 7.24 31.69
C SER A 315 -18.42 6.18 30.95
N HIS A 316 -19.73 6.11 31.18
CA HIS A 316 -20.60 5.15 30.51
C HIS A 316 -20.56 5.32 28.95
N ARG A 317 -20.66 6.57 28.47
CA ARG A 317 -20.55 6.87 27.05
C ARG A 317 -19.19 6.49 26.49
N TYR A 318 -18.11 6.80 27.22
CA TYR A 318 -16.74 6.44 26.82
C TYR A 318 -16.56 4.93 26.72
N GLU A 319 -16.97 4.18 27.75
CA GLU A 319 -16.85 2.72 27.77
C GLU A 319 -17.64 2.06 26.66
N SER A 320 -18.86 2.52 26.38
CA SER A 320 -19.66 2.01 25.26
C SER A 320 -18.96 2.15 23.91
N ILE A 321 -18.31 3.30 23.64
CA ILE A 321 -17.55 3.51 22.40
C ILE A 321 -16.27 2.68 22.41
N ARG A 322 -15.55 2.63 23.51
CA ARG A 322 -14.33 1.84 23.67
C ARG A 322 -14.60 0.36 23.41
N ASP A 323 -15.66 -0.20 24.00
CA ASP A 323 -16.04 -1.60 23.83
C ASP A 323 -16.41 -1.91 22.36
N SER A 324 -17.05 -0.94 21.67
CA SER A 324 -17.32 -1.07 20.24
C SER A 324 -16.02 -1.10 19.42
N ILE A 325 -15.08 -0.21 19.71
CA ILE A 325 -13.76 -0.16 19.07
C ILE A 325 -12.99 -1.48 19.31
N GLU A 326 -13.01 -1.95 20.57
CA GLU A 326 -12.31 -3.18 20.95
C GLU A 326 -12.89 -4.42 20.25
N LYS A 327 -14.22 -4.54 20.19
CA LYS A 327 -14.90 -5.61 19.45
C LYS A 327 -14.56 -5.58 17.96
N GLU A 328 -14.51 -4.40 17.36
CA GLU A 328 -14.13 -4.24 15.96
C GLU A 328 -12.67 -4.66 15.71
N MET A 329 -11.75 -4.24 16.60
CA MET A 329 -10.34 -4.63 16.55
C MET A 329 -10.14 -6.14 16.75
N GLN A 330 -10.87 -6.76 17.68
CA GLN A 330 -10.80 -8.21 17.89
C GLN A 330 -11.33 -8.97 16.68
N ALA A 331 -12.48 -8.56 16.12
CA ALA A 331 -13.02 -9.16 14.92
C ALA A 331 -12.09 -9.01 13.71
N GLU A 332 -11.41 -7.88 13.58
CA GLU A 332 -10.40 -7.65 12.56
C GLU A 332 -9.17 -8.56 12.79
N SER A 333 -8.70 -8.67 14.02
CA SER A 333 -7.59 -9.57 14.37
C SER A 333 -7.90 -11.02 14.04
N ILE A 334 -9.10 -11.50 14.36
CA ILE A 334 -9.52 -12.88 14.03
C ILE A 334 -9.57 -13.08 12.51
N ARG A 335 -10.15 -12.12 11.75
CA ARG A 335 -10.15 -12.19 10.29
C ARG A 335 -8.74 -12.23 9.71
N ASN A 336 -7.82 -11.43 10.26
CA ASN A 336 -6.43 -11.40 9.83
C ASN A 336 -5.71 -12.73 10.11
N VAL A 337 -5.92 -13.32 11.28
CA VAL A 337 -5.37 -14.64 11.64
C VAL A 337 -5.93 -15.73 10.72
N GLN A 338 -7.23 -15.75 10.47
CA GLN A 338 -7.84 -16.71 9.55
C GLN A 338 -7.32 -16.56 8.12
N ALA A 339 -7.20 -15.32 7.64
CA ALA A 339 -6.62 -15.04 6.33
C ALA A 339 -5.16 -15.49 6.23
N PHE A 340 -4.38 -15.33 7.30
CA PHE A 340 -2.98 -15.79 7.36
C PHE A 340 -2.87 -17.32 7.26
N TYR A 341 -3.69 -18.06 8.00
CA TYR A 341 -3.66 -19.53 7.93
C TYR A 341 -4.12 -20.06 6.58
N SER A 342 -5.22 -19.55 6.05
CA SER A 342 -5.68 -19.96 4.72
C SER A 342 -4.69 -19.60 3.61
N TYR A 343 -3.97 -18.49 3.77
CA TYR A 343 -2.92 -18.10 2.85
C TYR A 343 -1.71 -19.03 2.89
N ASN A 344 -1.20 -19.36 4.08
CA ASN A 344 -0.08 -20.29 4.24
C ASN A 344 -0.40 -21.68 3.67
N ASP A 345 -1.64 -22.14 3.81
CA ASP A 345 -2.07 -23.40 3.21
C ASP A 345 -2.05 -23.32 1.68
N ILE A 346 -2.57 -22.24 1.09
CA ILE A 346 -2.52 -22.01 -0.37
C ILE A 346 -1.08 -21.87 -0.88
N GLU A 347 -0.22 -21.18 -0.14
CA GLU A 347 1.19 -20.99 -0.53
C GLU A 347 1.94 -22.34 -0.48
N ARG A 348 1.69 -23.15 0.54
CA ARG A 348 2.23 -24.50 0.64
C ARG A 348 1.79 -25.36 -0.54
N ASP A 349 0.49 -25.37 -0.86
CA ASP A 349 -0.07 -26.16 -1.96
C ASP A 349 0.50 -25.70 -3.32
N LEU A 350 0.66 -24.40 -3.51
CA LEU A 350 1.32 -23.82 -4.69
C LEU A 350 2.80 -24.19 -4.77
N TRP A 351 3.51 -24.17 -3.63
CA TRP A 351 4.92 -24.59 -3.57
C TRP A 351 5.08 -26.06 -3.92
N GLU A 352 4.24 -26.93 -3.37
CA GLU A 352 4.22 -28.36 -3.69
C GLU A 352 3.93 -28.60 -5.18
N ALA A 353 2.93 -27.88 -5.74
CA ALA A 353 2.60 -27.97 -7.16
C ALA A 353 3.75 -27.50 -8.05
N ARG A 354 4.45 -26.40 -7.68
CA ARG A 354 5.64 -25.91 -8.43
C ARG A 354 6.81 -26.89 -8.33
N LEU A 355 7.03 -27.48 -7.16
CA LEU A 355 8.07 -28.49 -6.97
C LEU A 355 7.78 -29.70 -7.85
N TYR A 356 6.55 -30.20 -7.88
CA TYR A 356 6.12 -31.31 -8.73
C TYR A 356 6.31 -31.00 -10.23
N ALA A 357 5.89 -29.81 -10.66
CA ALA A 357 6.07 -29.37 -12.05
C ALA A 357 7.55 -29.24 -12.43
N SER A 358 8.40 -28.76 -11.53
CA SER A 358 9.85 -28.68 -11.71
C SER A 358 10.49 -30.07 -11.85
N GLN A 359 10.08 -31.02 -11.00
CA GLN A 359 10.52 -32.41 -11.09
C GLN A 359 10.10 -33.06 -12.41
N GLN A 360 8.88 -32.84 -12.86
CA GLN A 360 8.41 -33.33 -14.16
C GLN A 360 9.22 -32.76 -15.32
N LYS A 361 9.50 -31.44 -15.33
CA LYS A 361 10.37 -30.80 -16.33
C LYS A 361 11.76 -31.41 -16.32
N PHE A 362 12.34 -31.66 -15.15
CA PHE A 362 13.65 -32.28 -15.03
C PHE A 362 13.69 -33.69 -15.62
N PHE A 363 12.72 -34.55 -15.30
CA PHE A 363 12.61 -35.90 -15.85
C PHE A 363 12.38 -35.90 -17.38
N TYR A 364 11.56 -34.94 -17.86
CA TYR A 364 11.33 -34.77 -19.28
C TYR A 364 12.63 -34.38 -20.03
N THR A 365 13.41 -33.47 -19.48
CA THR A 365 14.71 -33.03 -20.04
C THR A 365 15.71 -34.18 -20.04
N LEU A 366 15.77 -34.96 -18.94
CA LEU A 366 16.62 -36.18 -18.89
C LEU A 366 16.23 -37.23 -19.96
N SER A 367 14.94 -37.42 -20.15
CA SER A 367 14.41 -38.33 -21.17
C SER A 367 14.83 -37.90 -22.60
N ILE A 368 14.73 -36.59 -22.91
CA ILE A 368 15.17 -36.06 -24.21
C ILE A 368 16.68 -36.24 -24.39
N ILE A 369 17.49 -35.97 -23.38
CA ILE A 369 18.94 -36.17 -23.39
C ILE A 369 19.27 -37.65 -23.62
N GLY A 370 18.58 -38.54 -22.89
CA GLY A 370 18.72 -39.98 -23.05
C GLY A 370 18.40 -40.47 -24.47
N CYS A 371 17.31 -39.99 -25.08
CA CYS A 371 16.94 -40.27 -26.45
C CYS A 371 18.00 -39.78 -27.46
N HIS A 372 18.55 -38.58 -27.24
CA HIS A 372 19.63 -38.04 -28.10
C HIS A 372 20.91 -38.87 -28.00
N VAL A 373 21.32 -39.29 -26.80
CA VAL A 373 22.51 -40.16 -26.64
C VAL A 373 22.33 -41.50 -27.34
N LEU A 374 21.14 -42.09 -27.23
CA LEU A 374 20.84 -43.35 -27.95
C LEU A 374 20.82 -43.19 -29.45
N LEU A 375 20.28 -42.09 -29.98
CA LEU A 375 20.31 -41.75 -31.42
C LEU A 375 21.73 -41.58 -31.94
N VAL A 376 22.56 -40.83 -31.24
CA VAL A 376 23.96 -40.62 -31.59
C VAL A 376 24.74 -41.95 -31.53
N GLY A 377 24.50 -42.77 -30.50
CA GLY A 377 25.09 -44.09 -30.36
C GLY A 377 24.71 -45.05 -31.51
N SER A 378 23.44 -45.06 -31.94
CA SER A 378 22.96 -45.86 -33.06
C SER A 378 23.55 -45.42 -34.41
N ILE A 379 23.71 -44.11 -34.63
CA ILE A 379 24.38 -43.56 -35.82
C ILE A 379 25.85 -44.00 -35.86
N PHE A 380 26.55 -43.96 -34.71
CA PHE A 380 27.96 -44.40 -34.64
C PHE A 380 28.14 -45.90 -34.90
N THR A 381 27.19 -46.73 -34.47
CA THR A 381 27.23 -48.18 -34.74
C THR A 381 26.85 -48.51 -36.18
N PHE A 382 26.07 -47.67 -36.86
CA PHE A 382 25.70 -47.83 -38.26
C PHE A 382 26.80 -47.41 -39.26
N ILE A 383 27.67 -46.48 -38.85
CA ILE A 383 28.80 -45.96 -39.66
C ILE A 383 30.03 -46.86 -39.54
N ARG A 384 30.08 -47.76 -38.59
CA ARG A 384 31.17 -48.72 -38.36
C ARG A 384 30.85 -50.07 -39.01
#